data_1718ac4b15a8b405f8546eeff1c7bf8e
#
_entry.id   1718ac4b15a8b405f8546eeff1c7bf8e
#
_cell.length_a   1.000
_cell.length_b   1.000
_cell.length_c   1.000
_cell.angle_alpha   90.00
_cell.angle_beta   90.00
_cell.angle_gamma   90.00
#
_symmetry.space_group_name_H-M   'P 1'
#
loop_
_entity.id
_entity.type
_entity.pdbx_description
1 polymer ?
#
loop_
_entity_poly.entity_id
_entity_poly.type
_entity_poly.pdbx_seq_one_letter_code
_entity_poly.pdbx_strand_id
1 'polypeptide(L)'
;MSDFEKKVKKLKELDDRITAEEKNGCIYLSGEVDDWNTVVKAGRIAVDKKYIGVVNDVKLKGFVQKQYVPPITDNALDGLSPDVLIIGAGLVGAATARELSKYNLDVLVVEKGADVAAGQSSRNGGAVHVGINYSPSSQKHKYNYVGNQMYTDLARDLDVPFERLGHLLLIAKKWEQLLPRLLVLNSKRLKIPGVRYVDRKGLLKIEPYAPSWATGALYMPTGGFTSPYKMCVALMENALENGAKIALNTMVSGMDIENSRITAVKTNRGTLHPTIVVNCAGVYTDVIADMAGDRTF
;
A
#
# COMPACT_ATOMS: atom_id res chain seq x y z
N MET A 1 -13.24 -6.61 35.09
CA MET A 1 -12.52 -7.19 33.94
C MET A 1 -12.18 -6.06 32.98
N SER A 2 -10.92 -5.82 32.74
CA SER A 2 -10.47 -4.78 31.80
C SER A 2 -10.90 -5.12 30.37
N ASP A 3 -10.85 -4.15 29.46
CA ASP A 3 -11.19 -4.42 28.05
C ASP A 3 -10.19 -5.38 27.42
N PHE A 4 -8.93 -5.34 27.84
CA PHE A 4 -7.91 -6.31 27.43
C PHE A 4 -8.25 -7.72 27.92
N GLU A 5 -8.58 -7.91 29.19
CA GLU A 5 -8.99 -9.22 29.72
C GLU A 5 -10.20 -9.81 28.99
N LYS A 6 -11.18 -8.98 28.58
CA LYS A 6 -12.30 -9.43 27.74
C LYS A 6 -11.85 -9.92 26.38
N LYS A 7 -10.84 -9.26 25.77
CA LYS A 7 -10.26 -9.70 24.50
C LYS A 7 -9.49 -11.01 24.65
N VAL A 8 -8.66 -11.11 25.69
CA VAL A 8 -7.94 -12.37 26.02
C VAL A 8 -8.91 -13.53 26.18
N LYS A 9 -10.04 -13.31 26.91
CA LYS A 9 -11.09 -14.34 27.06
C LYS A 9 -11.65 -14.76 25.70
N LYS A 10 -12.03 -13.81 24.83
CA LYS A 10 -12.57 -14.11 23.49
C LYS A 10 -11.55 -14.80 22.58
N LEU A 11 -10.28 -14.48 22.71
CA LEU A 11 -9.21 -15.16 21.97
C LEU A 11 -9.06 -16.61 22.41
N LYS A 12 -9.13 -16.87 23.71
CA LYS A 12 -9.11 -18.22 24.26
C LYS A 12 -10.37 -19.05 23.92
N GLU A 13 -11.53 -18.40 23.82
CA GLU A 13 -12.76 -19.03 23.33
C GLU A 13 -12.68 -19.36 21.83
N LEU A 14 -11.89 -18.60 21.04
CA LEU A 14 -11.64 -18.87 19.63
C LEU A 14 -10.66 -20.04 19.46
N ASP A 15 -9.53 -20.00 20.17
CA ASP A 15 -8.52 -21.07 20.23
C ASP A 15 -7.65 -20.83 21.49
N ASP A 16 -7.55 -21.82 22.36
CA ASP A 16 -6.85 -21.73 23.65
C ASP A 16 -5.32 -21.62 23.53
N ARG A 17 -4.79 -21.97 22.35
CA ARG A 17 -3.37 -21.84 22.01
C ARG A 17 -2.96 -20.40 21.71
N ILE A 18 -3.93 -19.49 21.49
CA ILE A 18 -3.64 -18.09 21.23
C ILE A 18 -3.37 -17.36 22.54
N THR A 19 -2.25 -16.65 22.59
CA THR A 19 -1.88 -15.76 23.68
C THR A 19 -1.87 -14.31 23.23
N ALA A 20 -2.09 -13.38 24.16
CA ALA A 20 -2.06 -11.96 23.89
C ALA A 20 -1.32 -11.22 24.99
N GLU A 21 -0.52 -10.22 24.62
CA GLU A 21 0.26 -9.35 25.50
C GLU A 21 0.10 -7.89 25.09
N GLU A 22 -0.01 -6.99 26.07
CA GLU A 22 0.06 -5.54 25.84
C GLU A 22 1.52 -5.08 25.93
N LYS A 23 2.03 -4.48 24.86
CA LYS A 23 3.40 -3.98 24.80
C LYS A 23 3.50 -2.78 23.86
N ASN A 24 4.20 -1.72 24.28
CA ASN A 24 4.45 -0.52 23.47
C ASN A 24 3.18 0.10 22.86
N GLY A 25 2.05 0.07 23.58
CA GLY A 25 0.77 0.58 23.09
C GLY A 25 0.08 -0.29 22.03
N CYS A 26 0.60 -1.49 21.75
CA CYS A 26 0.04 -2.47 20.82
C CYS A 26 -0.42 -3.74 21.56
N ILE A 27 -1.27 -4.53 20.91
CA ILE A 27 -1.59 -5.90 21.32
C ILE A 27 -0.77 -6.86 20.44
N TYR A 28 0.06 -7.68 21.08
CA TYR A 28 0.82 -8.75 20.42
C TYR A 28 0.07 -10.06 20.60
N LEU A 29 -0.20 -10.74 19.48
CA LEU A 29 -0.79 -12.07 19.46
C LEU A 29 0.27 -13.09 19.07
N SER A 30 0.30 -14.24 19.74
CA SER A 30 1.15 -15.37 19.40
C SER A 30 0.42 -16.69 19.62
N GLY A 31 0.95 -17.76 19.03
CA GLY A 31 0.39 -19.10 19.09
C GLY A 31 0.47 -19.80 17.75
N GLU A 32 -0.04 -21.04 17.69
CA GLU A 32 -0.10 -21.83 16.47
C GLU A 32 -1.49 -22.43 16.33
N VAL A 33 -2.13 -22.23 15.17
CA VAL A 33 -3.51 -22.67 14.89
C VAL A 33 -3.58 -23.51 13.60
N ASP A 34 -4.67 -24.26 13.40
CA ASP A 34 -4.77 -25.19 12.31
C ASP A 34 -5.37 -24.57 11.02
N ASP A 35 -6.00 -23.38 11.10
CA ASP A 35 -6.61 -22.75 9.94
C ASP A 35 -6.38 -21.24 9.89
N TRP A 36 -6.34 -20.71 8.67
CA TRP A 36 -6.09 -19.29 8.40
C TRP A 36 -7.22 -18.36 8.88
N ASN A 37 -8.48 -18.83 8.89
CA ASN A 37 -9.59 -18.01 9.34
C ASN A 37 -9.46 -17.71 10.84
N THR A 38 -8.91 -18.63 11.62
CA THR A 38 -8.62 -18.43 13.05
C THR A 38 -7.56 -17.35 13.24
N VAL A 39 -6.47 -17.34 12.43
CA VAL A 39 -5.46 -16.26 12.43
C VAL A 39 -6.13 -14.90 12.18
N VAL A 40 -6.97 -14.80 11.14
CA VAL A 40 -7.65 -13.56 10.77
C VAL A 40 -8.65 -13.12 11.85
N LYS A 41 -9.42 -14.04 12.43
CA LYS A 41 -10.38 -13.74 13.50
C LYS A 41 -9.68 -13.25 14.76
N ALA A 42 -8.54 -13.86 15.13
CA ALA A 42 -7.75 -13.43 16.28
C ALA A 42 -7.32 -11.97 16.14
N GLY A 43 -6.77 -11.58 15.00
CA GLY A 43 -6.42 -10.20 14.72
C GLY A 43 -7.62 -9.24 14.85
N ARG A 44 -8.78 -9.61 14.29
CA ARG A 44 -10.01 -8.79 14.38
C ARG A 44 -10.53 -8.63 15.82
N ILE A 45 -10.43 -9.67 16.66
CA ILE A 45 -10.81 -9.60 18.07
C ILE A 45 -9.91 -8.63 18.83
N ALA A 46 -8.62 -8.61 18.49
CA ALA A 46 -7.64 -7.76 19.17
C ALA A 46 -7.77 -6.28 18.81
N VAL A 47 -8.25 -5.92 17.61
CA VAL A 47 -8.39 -4.52 17.18
C VAL A 47 -9.20 -3.69 18.16
N ASP A 48 -8.64 -2.52 18.57
CA ASP A 48 -9.30 -1.54 19.41
C ASP A 48 -8.69 -0.15 19.21
N LYS A 49 -9.50 0.89 19.31
CA LYS A 49 -9.07 2.29 19.15
C LYS A 49 -8.13 2.80 20.25
N LYS A 50 -8.05 2.07 21.37
CA LYS A 50 -7.14 2.39 22.49
C LYS A 50 -5.69 2.05 22.19
N TYR A 51 -5.45 1.15 21.25
CA TYR A 51 -4.12 0.68 20.88
C TYR A 51 -3.68 1.29 19.55
N ILE A 52 -2.38 1.47 19.41
CA ILE A 52 -1.75 1.93 18.18
C ILE A 52 -1.97 0.91 17.06
N GLY A 53 -1.85 -0.39 17.40
CA GLY A 53 -2.01 -1.47 16.43
C GLY A 53 -2.11 -2.85 17.07
N VAL A 54 -2.19 -3.86 16.21
CA VAL A 54 -2.15 -5.28 16.59
C VAL A 54 -1.04 -5.95 15.81
N VAL A 55 -0.07 -6.53 16.51
CA VAL A 55 0.96 -7.40 15.93
C VAL A 55 0.46 -8.83 16.02
N ASN A 56 0.11 -9.43 14.88
CA ASN A 56 -0.47 -10.77 14.84
C ASN A 56 0.56 -11.79 14.36
N ASP A 57 1.31 -12.37 15.30
CA ASP A 57 2.31 -13.40 15.07
C ASP A 57 1.75 -14.84 15.25
N VAL A 58 0.43 -15.00 15.21
CA VAL A 58 -0.20 -16.33 15.23
C VAL A 58 0.16 -17.09 13.96
N LYS A 59 0.80 -18.25 14.12
CA LYS A 59 1.29 -19.09 13.03
C LYS A 59 0.25 -20.11 12.60
N LEU A 60 0.25 -20.42 11.32
CA LEU A 60 -0.54 -21.55 10.78
C LEU A 60 0.32 -22.81 10.84
N LYS A 61 -0.19 -23.83 11.51
CA LYS A 61 0.49 -25.13 11.67
C LYS A 61 0.87 -25.75 10.34
N GLY A 62 2.12 -26.17 10.22
CA GLY A 62 2.64 -26.79 9.00
C GLY A 62 2.84 -25.82 7.83
N PHE A 63 2.55 -24.54 7.98
CA PHE A 63 2.85 -23.56 6.95
C PHE A 63 4.30 -23.08 7.08
N VAL A 64 5.09 -23.37 6.04
CA VAL A 64 6.44 -22.84 5.90
C VAL A 64 6.43 -21.80 4.81
N GLN A 65 6.65 -20.52 5.20
CA GLN A 65 6.76 -19.44 4.22
C GLN A 65 8.02 -19.68 3.36
N LYS A 66 7.83 -19.80 2.04
CA LYS A 66 8.96 -19.89 1.12
C LYS A 66 9.75 -18.60 1.18
N GLN A 67 11.01 -18.71 1.58
CA GLN A 67 11.91 -17.57 1.51
C GLN A 67 12.28 -17.30 0.05
N TYR A 68 12.27 -16.03 -0.32
CA TYR A 68 12.81 -15.61 -1.60
C TYR A 68 14.34 -15.75 -1.56
N VAL A 69 14.89 -16.44 -2.53
CA VAL A 69 16.35 -16.57 -2.70
C VAL A 69 16.76 -15.65 -3.84
N PRO A 70 17.57 -14.63 -3.59
CA PRO A 70 18.07 -13.76 -4.65
C PRO A 70 18.89 -14.55 -5.67
N PRO A 71 18.76 -14.27 -6.98
CA PRO A 71 19.50 -14.98 -8.01
C PRO A 71 20.99 -14.58 -8.08
N ILE A 72 21.35 -13.47 -7.43
CA ILE A 72 22.70 -12.90 -7.39
C ILE A 72 23.12 -12.76 -5.93
N THR A 73 24.39 -13.10 -5.64
CA THR A 73 25.04 -12.78 -4.36
C THR A 73 26.46 -12.34 -4.69
N ASP A 74 26.75 -11.07 -4.40
CA ASP A 74 28.05 -10.44 -4.66
C ASP A 74 28.33 -9.33 -3.64
N ASN A 75 29.39 -8.56 -3.85
CA ASN A 75 29.76 -7.40 -3.02
C ASN A 75 29.71 -6.08 -3.82
N ALA A 76 28.95 -6.02 -4.91
CA ALA A 76 28.94 -4.88 -5.82
C ALA A 76 28.44 -3.58 -5.18
N LEU A 77 27.72 -3.67 -4.07
CA LEU A 77 27.17 -2.51 -3.34
C LEU A 77 27.87 -2.29 -1.97
N ASP A 78 28.88 -3.09 -1.65
CA ASP A 78 29.51 -3.05 -0.33
C ASP A 78 30.18 -1.70 -0.07
N GLY A 79 29.97 -1.14 1.11
CA GLY A 79 30.54 0.13 1.54
C GLY A 79 29.93 1.38 0.92
N LEU A 80 28.95 1.28 0.01
CA LEU A 80 28.27 2.46 -0.54
C LEU A 80 27.50 3.20 0.55
N SER A 81 27.54 4.53 0.50
CA SER A 81 26.95 5.43 1.49
C SER A 81 26.04 6.47 0.82
N PRO A 82 24.88 6.06 0.25
CA PRO A 82 23.96 7.01 -0.36
C PRO A 82 23.33 7.93 0.68
N ASP A 83 22.97 9.17 0.29
CA ASP A 83 22.21 10.07 1.15
C ASP A 83 20.83 9.45 1.49
N VAL A 84 20.17 8.87 0.48
CA VAL A 84 18.87 8.22 0.65
C VAL A 84 18.87 6.83 0.01
N LEU A 85 18.58 5.82 0.81
CA LEU A 85 18.30 4.46 0.36
C LEU A 85 16.79 4.22 0.35
N ILE A 86 16.22 3.92 -0.82
CA ILE A 86 14.81 3.56 -0.99
C ILE A 86 14.71 2.04 -1.14
N ILE A 87 13.94 1.38 -0.28
CA ILE A 87 13.74 -0.07 -0.32
C ILE A 87 12.43 -0.39 -1.04
N GLY A 88 12.53 -0.93 -2.25
CA GLY A 88 11.43 -1.32 -3.11
C GLY A 88 11.21 -0.38 -4.30
N ALA A 89 11.21 -0.93 -5.51
CA ALA A 89 10.99 -0.24 -6.78
C ALA A 89 9.55 -0.42 -7.32
N GLY A 90 8.56 -0.48 -6.41
CA GLY A 90 7.15 -0.34 -6.75
C GLY A 90 6.77 1.13 -7.03
N LEU A 91 5.49 1.38 -7.32
CA LEU A 91 4.98 2.71 -7.67
C LEU A 91 5.35 3.78 -6.63
N VAL A 92 5.30 3.45 -5.34
CA VAL A 92 5.63 4.40 -4.27
C VAL A 92 7.13 4.70 -4.26
N GLY A 93 7.99 3.66 -4.35
CA GLY A 93 9.44 3.86 -4.39
C GLY A 93 9.90 4.63 -5.63
N ALA A 94 9.37 4.30 -6.81
CA ALA A 94 9.66 5.02 -8.05
C ALA A 94 9.23 6.49 -8.00
N ALA A 95 8.04 6.78 -7.47
CA ALA A 95 7.57 8.15 -7.28
C ALA A 95 8.43 8.92 -6.26
N THR A 96 8.86 8.26 -5.18
CA THR A 96 9.75 8.85 -4.18
C THR A 96 11.13 9.14 -4.77
N ALA A 97 11.70 8.21 -5.53
CA ALA A 97 12.98 8.40 -6.21
C ALA A 97 12.92 9.59 -7.18
N ARG A 98 11.85 9.66 -8.01
CA ARG A 98 11.62 10.79 -8.92
C ARG A 98 11.51 12.13 -8.16
N GLU A 99 10.80 12.17 -7.06
CA GLU A 99 10.66 13.40 -6.28
C GLU A 99 11.99 13.85 -5.67
N LEU A 100 12.76 12.90 -5.13
CA LEU A 100 14.06 13.17 -4.52
C LEU A 100 15.15 13.51 -5.55
N SER A 101 15.06 12.99 -6.77
CA SER A 101 16.02 13.33 -7.84
C SER A 101 15.97 14.78 -8.32
N LYS A 102 14.99 15.56 -7.86
CA LYS A 102 14.96 17.03 -8.04
C LYS A 102 15.98 17.77 -7.18
N TYR A 103 16.57 17.10 -6.22
CA TYR A 103 17.50 17.68 -5.25
C TYR A 103 18.90 17.11 -5.48
N ASN A 104 19.93 17.81 -5.02
CA ASN A 104 21.32 17.32 -5.08
C ASN A 104 21.56 16.28 -3.96
N LEU A 105 21.02 15.07 -4.16
CA LEU A 105 21.11 13.93 -3.25
C LEU A 105 21.59 12.70 -4.01
N ASP A 106 22.45 11.89 -3.39
CA ASP A 106 22.77 10.55 -3.87
C ASP A 106 21.65 9.59 -3.46
N VAL A 107 20.75 9.28 -4.41
CA VAL A 107 19.58 8.42 -4.19
C VAL A 107 19.85 7.06 -4.79
N LEU A 108 19.78 6.01 -3.96
CA LEU A 108 19.87 4.62 -4.38
C LEU A 108 18.56 3.89 -4.08
N VAL A 109 17.98 3.27 -5.10
CA VAL A 109 16.82 2.35 -4.96
C VAL A 109 17.32 0.92 -4.99
N VAL A 110 16.90 0.08 -4.03
CA VAL A 110 17.16 -1.36 -4.05
C VAL A 110 15.84 -2.12 -4.24
N GLU A 111 15.82 -3.08 -5.17
CA GLU A 111 14.66 -3.91 -5.48
C GLU A 111 15.06 -5.38 -5.49
N LYS A 112 14.33 -6.21 -4.74
CA LYS A 112 14.59 -7.65 -4.68
C LYS A 112 14.30 -8.39 -5.98
N GLY A 113 13.39 -7.88 -6.78
CA GLY A 113 13.02 -8.43 -8.09
C GLY A 113 14.03 -8.08 -9.18
N ALA A 114 13.89 -8.75 -10.32
CA ALA A 114 14.70 -8.50 -11.52
C ALA A 114 14.21 -7.29 -12.33
N ASP A 115 13.11 -6.66 -11.93
CA ASP A 115 12.52 -5.52 -12.61
C ASP A 115 11.73 -4.63 -11.62
N VAL A 116 11.46 -3.39 -12.02
CA VAL A 116 10.56 -2.49 -11.30
C VAL A 116 9.12 -3.01 -11.34
N ALA A 117 8.28 -2.53 -10.44
CA ALA A 117 6.87 -2.92 -10.35
C ALA A 117 6.61 -4.44 -10.20
N ALA A 118 7.61 -5.26 -9.88
CA ALA A 118 7.49 -6.71 -9.80
C ALA A 118 6.47 -7.22 -8.76
N GLY A 119 6.08 -6.38 -7.80
CA GLY A 119 5.09 -6.67 -6.77
C GLY A 119 3.65 -6.29 -7.15
N GLN A 120 2.94 -5.61 -6.25
CA GLN A 120 1.53 -5.22 -6.41
C GLN A 120 1.32 -4.14 -7.49
N SER A 121 2.35 -3.35 -7.80
CA SER A 121 2.24 -2.23 -8.75
C SER A 121 1.90 -2.66 -10.17
N SER A 122 2.27 -3.87 -10.60
CA SER A 122 1.87 -4.42 -11.91
C SER A 122 0.67 -5.36 -11.85
N ARG A 123 0.12 -5.64 -10.66
CA ARG A 123 -0.92 -6.65 -10.43
C ARG A 123 -2.22 -6.06 -9.89
N ASN A 124 -2.64 -4.96 -10.50
CA ASN A 124 -3.91 -4.30 -10.15
C ASN A 124 -4.60 -3.77 -11.41
N GLY A 125 -5.86 -3.34 -11.29
CA GLY A 125 -6.68 -2.91 -12.42
C GLY A 125 -6.40 -1.50 -12.95
N GLY A 126 -5.39 -0.80 -12.45
CA GLY A 126 -5.01 0.53 -12.93
C GLY A 126 -6.03 1.65 -12.69
N ALA A 127 -6.99 1.44 -11.81
CA ALA A 127 -7.99 2.44 -11.50
C ALA A 127 -7.42 3.59 -10.67
N VAL A 128 -7.51 4.82 -11.18
CA VAL A 128 -7.21 6.04 -10.44
C VAL A 128 -8.45 6.44 -9.66
N HIS A 129 -8.46 6.07 -8.38
CA HIS A 129 -9.62 6.17 -7.51
C HIS A 129 -10.06 7.60 -7.22
N VAL A 130 -11.37 7.77 -7.02
CA VAL A 130 -12.02 9.04 -6.67
C VAL A 130 -12.03 9.29 -5.16
N GLY A 131 -11.99 8.22 -4.36
CA GLY A 131 -11.95 8.31 -2.89
C GLY A 131 -13.28 8.68 -2.23
N ILE A 132 -14.41 8.41 -2.87
CA ILE A 132 -15.76 8.81 -2.43
C ILE A 132 -16.20 8.23 -1.07
N ASN A 133 -15.62 7.11 -0.67
CA ASN A 133 -15.95 6.37 0.54
C ASN A 133 -15.00 6.67 1.72
N TYR A 134 -14.06 7.61 1.56
CA TYR A 134 -13.14 7.96 2.64
C TYR A 134 -13.75 8.99 3.59
N SER A 135 -13.26 9.01 4.83
CA SER A 135 -13.56 10.09 5.76
C SER A 135 -12.81 11.36 5.33
N PRO A 136 -13.45 12.56 5.40
CA PRO A 136 -12.78 13.82 5.06
C PRO A 136 -11.50 14.11 5.85
N SER A 137 -11.43 13.62 7.10
CA SER A 137 -10.27 13.80 7.98
C SER A 137 -9.18 12.74 7.80
N SER A 138 -9.38 11.74 6.95
CA SER A 138 -8.42 10.65 6.79
C SER A 138 -7.26 11.02 5.87
N GLN A 139 -6.06 10.53 6.19
CA GLN A 139 -4.90 10.66 5.30
C GLN A 139 -5.17 9.99 3.94
N LYS A 140 -5.95 8.90 3.91
CA LYS A 140 -6.37 8.25 2.66
C LYS A 140 -7.13 9.20 1.74
N HIS A 141 -8.05 10.02 2.29
CA HIS A 141 -8.74 11.03 1.49
C HIS A 141 -7.78 12.09 0.98
N LYS A 142 -6.96 12.67 1.87
CA LYS A 142 -6.00 13.74 1.53
C LYS A 142 -5.13 13.33 0.35
N TYR A 143 -4.44 12.20 0.46
CA TYR A 143 -3.50 11.78 -0.58
C TYR A 143 -4.19 11.23 -1.83
N ASN A 144 -5.35 10.58 -1.70
CA ASN A 144 -6.13 10.17 -2.86
C ASN A 144 -6.62 11.36 -3.68
N TYR A 145 -7.16 12.39 -3.00
CA TYR A 145 -7.64 13.59 -3.66
C TYR A 145 -6.52 14.31 -4.42
N VAL A 146 -5.40 14.59 -3.76
CA VAL A 146 -4.24 15.26 -4.38
C VAL A 146 -3.69 14.42 -5.53
N GLY A 147 -3.46 13.13 -5.32
CA GLY A 147 -2.95 12.21 -6.35
C GLY A 147 -3.87 12.13 -7.57
N ASN A 148 -5.20 12.07 -7.36
CA ASN A 148 -6.16 12.07 -8.46
C ASN A 148 -6.05 13.36 -9.29
N GLN A 149 -5.88 14.53 -8.66
CA GLN A 149 -5.72 15.81 -9.38
C GLN A 149 -4.42 15.84 -10.20
N MET A 150 -3.32 15.35 -9.64
CA MET A 150 -2.02 15.34 -10.30
C MET A 150 -1.94 14.40 -11.50
N TYR A 151 -2.79 13.38 -11.56
CA TYR A 151 -2.60 12.24 -12.46
C TYR A 151 -2.62 12.61 -13.94
N THR A 152 -3.43 13.58 -14.36
CA THR A 152 -3.53 14.00 -15.78
C THR A 152 -2.23 14.62 -16.27
N ASP A 153 -1.68 15.54 -15.49
CA ASP A 153 -0.43 16.22 -15.86
C ASP A 153 0.75 15.26 -15.74
N LEU A 154 0.81 14.48 -14.65
CA LEU A 154 1.85 13.48 -14.44
C LEU A 154 1.91 12.45 -15.57
N ALA A 155 0.76 11.94 -16.02
CA ALA A 155 0.69 10.95 -17.10
C ALA A 155 1.12 11.55 -18.44
N ARG A 156 0.73 12.81 -18.73
CA ARG A 156 1.18 13.54 -19.91
C ARG A 156 2.69 13.78 -19.88
N ASP A 157 3.23 14.26 -18.76
CA ASP A 157 4.64 14.62 -18.62
C ASP A 157 5.57 13.39 -18.72
N LEU A 158 5.05 12.20 -18.39
CA LEU A 158 5.76 10.93 -18.45
C LEU A 158 5.40 10.07 -19.67
N ASP A 159 4.58 10.58 -20.58
CA ASP A 159 4.07 9.85 -21.77
C ASP A 159 3.42 8.49 -21.41
N VAL A 160 2.65 8.46 -20.33
CA VAL A 160 1.96 7.24 -19.87
C VAL A 160 0.49 7.31 -20.27
N PRO A 161 -0.08 6.27 -20.88
CA PRO A 161 -1.51 6.23 -21.20
C PRO A 161 -2.38 6.42 -19.97
N PHE A 162 -3.25 7.42 -20.00
CA PHE A 162 -4.22 7.72 -18.96
C PHE A 162 -5.50 8.29 -19.55
N GLU A 163 -6.63 7.73 -19.16
CA GLU A 163 -7.94 8.19 -19.61
C GLU A 163 -8.89 8.45 -18.44
N ARG A 164 -9.53 9.62 -18.43
CA ARG A 164 -10.58 9.97 -17.46
C ARG A 164 -11.95 9.53 -17.99
N LEU A 165 -12.20 8.23 -17.97
CA LEU A 165 -13.48 7.64 -18.40
C LEU A 165 -14.59 7.78 -17.34
N GLY A 166 -14.21 8.13 -16.11
CA GLY A 166 -15.08 8.08 -14.95
C GLY A 166 -15.25 6.68 -14.39
N HIS A 167 -15.82 6.60 -13.20
CA HIS A 167 -16.19 5.33 -12.57
C HIS A 167 -17.70 5.25 -12.38
N LEU A 168 -18.27 4.06 -12.54
CA LEU A 168 -19.67 3.74 -12.32
C LEU A 168 -19.80 2.74 -11.18
N LEU A 169 -20.47 3.15 -10.09
CA LEU A 169 -20.94 2.22 -9.07
C LEU A 169 -22.36 1.81 -9.42
N LEU A 170 -22.51 0.61 -9.98
CA LEU A 170 -23.81 0.10 -10.43
C LEU A 170 -24.74 -0.22 -9.26
N ILE A 171 -26.04 0.01 -9.45
CA ILE A 171 -27.09 -0.21 -8.47
C ILE A 171 -28.02 -1.30 -8.98
N ALA A 172 -28.16 -2.37 -8.22
CA ALA A 172 -28.99 -3.51 -8.61
C ALA A 172 -30.47 -3.30 -8.27
N LYS A 173 -30.76 -2.81 -7.06
CA LYS A 173 -32.12 -2.72 -6.54
C LYS A 173 -32.56 -1.28 -6.32
N LYS A 174 -33.84 -0.98 -6.59
CA LYS A 174 -34.37 0.38 -6.45
C LYS A 174 -34.23 0.96 -5.03
N TRP A 175 -34.33 0.14 -3.99
CA TRP A 175 -34.18 0.61 -2.60
C TRP A 175 -32.71 0.99 -2.27
N GLU A 176 -31.73 0.42 -3.00
CA GLU A 176 -30.33 0.76 -2.83
C GLU A 176 -29.99 2.19 -3.31
N GLN A 177 -30.91 2.87 -3.99
CA GLN A 177 -30.72 4.25 -4.49
C GLN A 177 -30.52 5.29 -3.39
N LEU A 178 -30.80 4.95 -2.13
CA LEU A 178 -30.50 5.82 -0.99
C LEU A 178 -29.00 6.00 -0.79
N LEU A 179 -28.20 4.92 -0.92
CA LEU A 179 -26.75 4.94 -0.76
C LEU A 179 -26.05 5.92 -1.71
N PRO A 180 -26.30 5.91 -3.04
CA PRO A 180 -25.76 6.92 -3.95
C PRO A 180 -26.08 8.36 -3.58
N ARG A 181 -27.29 8.63 -3.07
CA ARG A 181 -27.65 9.99 -2.64
C ARG A 181 -26.81 10.46 -1.46
N LEU A 182 -26.55 9.57 -0.50
CA LEU A 182 -25.65 9.84 0.62
C LEU A 182 -24.20 10.04 0.14
N LEU A 183 -23.73 9.24 -0.82
CA LEU A 183 -22.41 9.39 -1.41
C LEU A 183 -22.28 10.69 -2.23
N VAL A 184 -23.32 11.14 -2.93
CA VAL A 184 -23.34 12.48 -3.56
C VAL A 184 -23.21 13.59 -2.52
N LEU A 185 -23.87 13.48 -1.38
CA LEU A 185 -23.69 14.45 -0.28
C LEU A 185 -22.26 14.40 0.29
N ASN A 186 -21.72 13.20 0.46
CA ASN A 186 -20.34 13.03 0.93
C ASN A 186 -19.33 13.60 -0.07
N SER A 187 -19.55 13.43 -1.38
CA SER A 187 -18.65 13.96 -2.41
C SER A 187 -18.49 15.49 -2.33
N LYS A 188 -19.54 16.20 -1.95
CA LYS A 188 -19.47 17.66 -1.72
C LYS A 188 -18.55 18.00 -0.54
N ARG A 189 -18.63 17.23 0.56
CA ARG A 189 -17.74 17.38 1.73
C ARG A 189 -16.28 17.05 1.37
N LEU A 190 -16.10 16.07 0.50
CA LEU A 190 -14.79 15.62 0.01
C LEU A 190 -14.26 16.49 -1.15
N LYS A 191 -15.02 17.50 -1.58
CA LYS A 191 -14.70 18.38 -2.73
C LYS A 191 -14.48 17.64 -4.05
N ILE A 192 -15.09 16.46 -4.23
CA ILE A 192 -14.99 15.67 -5.46
C ILE A 192 -16.03 16.20 -6.46
N PRO A 193 -15.62 16.76 -7.61
CA PRO A 193 -16.55 17.42 -8.54
C PRO A 193 -17.33 16.41 -9.39
N GLY A 194 -18.53 16.81 -9.81
CA GLY A 194 -19.31 16.14 -10.84
C GLY A 194 -19.94 14.80 -10.45
N VAL A 195 -19.79 14.34 -9.21
CA VAL A 195 -20.42 13.10 -8.73
C VAL A 195 -21.93 13.23 -8.73
N ARG A 196 -22.62 12.30 -9.40
CA ARG A 196 -24.08 12.32 -9.50
C ARG A 196 -24.66 10.92 -9.66
N TYR A 197 -25.89 10.76 -9.19
CA TYR A 197 -26.71 9.61 -9.54
C TYR A 197 -27.20 9.73 -10.98
N VAL A 198 -27.19 8.62 -11.72
CA VAL A 198 -27.81 8.46 -13.03
C VAL A 198 -28.79 7.28 -12.98
N ASP A 199 -29.99 7.48 -13.52
CA ASP A 199 -30.97 6.42 -13.69
C ASP A 199 -30.56 5.45 -14.81
N ARG A 200 -31.39 4.42 -15.06
CA ARG A 200 -31.10 3.43 -16.11
C ARG A 200 -30.90 4.08 -17.48
N LYS A 201 -31.72 5.10 -17.84
CA LYS A 201 -31.61 5.79 -19.12
C LYS A 201 -30.32 6.60 -19.23
N GLY A 202 -29.95 7.27 -18.15
CA GLY A 202 -28.69 7.99 -18.05
C GLY A 202 -27.48 7.06 -18.05
N LEU A 203 -27.55 5.90 -17.36
CA LEU A 203 -26.52 4.89 -17.37
C LEU A 203 -26.23 4.37 -18.77
N LEU A 204 -27.28 4.02 -19.55
CA LEU A 204 -27.11 3.51 -20.91
C LEU A 204 -26.56 4.54 -21.91
N LYS A 205 -26.62 5.84 -21.60
CA LYS A 205 -25.93 6.87 -22.40
C LYS A 205 -24.43 6.92 -22.14
N ILE A 206 -24.01 6.55 -20.93
CA ILE A 206 -22.58 6.54 -20.51
C ILE A 206 -21.97 5.19 -20.84
N GLU A 207 -22.67 4.09 -20.52
CA GLU A 207 -22.25 2.72 -20.72
C GLU A 207 -23.37 1.92 -21.40
N PRO A 208 -23.39 1.86 -22.75
CA PRO A 208 -24.45 1.18 -23.53
C PRO A 208 -24.57 -0.31 -23.21
N TYR A 209 -23.47 -0.94 -22.80
CA TYR A 209 -23.40 -2.37 -22.45
C TYR A 209 -23.63 -2.66 -20.97
N ALA A 210 -24.12 -1.68 -20.21
CA ALA A 210 -24.42 -1.88 -18.80
C ALA A 210 -25.38 -3.06 -18.59
N PRO A 211 -25.13 -3.96 -17.64
CA PRO A 211 -25.90 -5.19 -17.44
C PRO A 211 -27.37 -4.88 -17.17
N SER A 212 -28.26 -5.78 -17.63
CA SER A 212 -29.72 -5.61 -17.54
C SER A 212 -30.25 -5.44 -16.11
N TRP A 213 -29.58 -6.03 -15.14
CA TRP A 213 -29.96 -5.93 -13.72
C TRP A 213 -29.67 -4.55 -13.11
N ALA A 214 -28.80 -3.73 -13.73
CA ALA A 214 -28.47 -2.41 -13.18
C ALA A 214 -29.62 -1.43 -13.38
N THR A 215 -30.17 -0.91 -12.30
CA THR A 215 -31.29 0.06 -12.31
C THR A 215 -30.82 1.51 -12.43
N GLY A 216 -29.55 1.76 -12.26
CA GLY A 216 -28.87 3.06 -12.33
C GLY A 216 -27.43 2.95 -11.84
N ALA A 217 -26.76 4.07 -11.67
CA ALA A 217 -25.40 4.12 -11.14
C ALA A 217 -25.11 5.45 -10.41
N LEU A 218 -24.11 5.41 -9.55
CA LEU A 218 -23.38 6.61 -9.14
C LEU A 218 -22.25 6.83 -10.15
N TYR A 219 -22.29 7.93 -10.87
CA TYR A 219 -21.25 8.33 -11.81
C TYR A 219 -20.25 9.29 -11.15
N MET A 220 -18.96 8.98 -11.28
CA MET A 220 -17.84 9.70 -10.67
C MET A 220 -16.86 10.10 -11.79
N PRO A 221 -17.01 11.27 -12.41
CA PRO A 221 -16.30 11.65 -13.64
C PRO A 221 -14.78 11.82 -13.46
N THR A 222 -14.29 12.06 -12.25
CA THR A 222 -12.86 12.23 -11.97
C THR A 222 -12.10 10.92 -11.86
N GLY A 223 -12.79 9.78 -11.94
CA GLY A 223 -12.14 8.47 -12.04
C GLY A 223 -11.44 8.28 -13.38
N GLY A 224 -10.38 7.51 -13.39
CA GLY A 224 -9.64 7.22 -14.60
C GLY A 224 -8.95 5.87 -14.55
N PHE A 225 -8.34 5.51 -15.67
CA PHE A 225 -7.55 4.28 -15.81
C PHE A 225 -6.21 4.56 -16.45
N THR A 226 -5.20 3.86 -15.98
CA THR A 226 -3.83 3.92 -16.49
C THR A 226 -3.20 2.53 -16.50
N SER A 227 -2.03 2.40 -17.11
CA SER A 227 -1.18 1.24 -16.89
C SER A 227 -0.27 1.48 -15.68
N PRO A 228 -0.53 0.85 -14.52
CA PRO A 228 0.31 1.07 -13.34
C PRO A 228 1.73 0.56 -13.52
N TYR A 229 1.93 -0.46 -14.36
CA TYR A 229 3.27 -0.93 -14.74
C TYR A 229 4.02 0.17 -15.51
N LYS A 230 3.44 0.68 -16.59
CA LYS A 230 4.08 1.75 -17.40
C LYS A 230 4.35 3.02 -16.57
N MET A 231 3.41 3.39 -15.69
CA MET A 231 3.60 4.51 -14.78
C MET A 231 4.80 4.29 -13.85
N CYS A 232 4.95 3.08 -13.30
CA CYS A 232 6.07 2.76 -12.43
C CYS A 232 7.42 2.81 -13.18
N VAL A 233 7.45 2.26 -14.39
CA VAL A 233 8.65 2.29 -15.27
C VAL A 233 9.01 3.75 -15.57
N ALA A 234 8.07 4.55 -16.08
CA ALA A 234 8.32 5.93 -16.48
C ALA A 234 8.76 6.84 -15.30
N LEU A 235 8.20 6.61 -14.11
CA LEU A 235 8.65 7.31 -12.89
C LEU A 235 10.09 6.96 -12.55
N MET A 236 10.46 5.67 -12.66
CA MET A 236 11.82 5.22 -12.36
C MET A 236 12.81 5.69 -13.40
N GLU A 237 12.50 5.57 -14.68
CA GLU A 237 13.35 6.06 -15.79
C GLU A 237 13.62 7.56 -15.63
N ASN A 238 12.58 8.34 -15.35
CA ASN A 238 12.75 9.77 -15.11
C ASN A 238 13.63 10.06 -13.87
N ALA A 239 13.51 9.27 -12.80
CA ALA A 239 14.41 9.39 -11.65
C ALA A 239 15.88 9.07 -12.03
N LEU A 240 16.11 8.03 -12.83
CA LEU A 240 17.45 7.63 -13.30
C LEU A 240 18.09 8.71 -14.20
N GLU A 241 17.32 9.27 -15.14
CA GLU A 241 17.76 10.39 -15.97
C GLU A 241 18.17 11.63 -15.15
N ASN A 242 17.58 11.80 -13.97
CA ASN A 242 17.90 12.88 -13.03
C ASN A 242 18.91 12.47 -11.95
N GLY A 243 19.66 11.37 -12.14
CA GLY A 243 20.82 10.98 -11.35
C GLY A 243 20.55 10.00 -10.21
N ALA A 244 19.32 9.56 -9.99
CA ALA A 244 19.05 8.44 -9.07
C ALA A 244 19.69 7.13 -9.62
N LYS A 245 19.94 6.18 -8.73
CA LYS A 245 20.50 4.87 -9.07
C LYS A 245 19.54 3.76 -8.65
N ILE A 246 19.57 2.62 -9.35
CA ILE A 246 18.82 1.43 -8.99
C ILE A 246 19.70 0.20 -8.97
N ALA A 247 19.51 -0.66 -7.96
CA ALA A 247 20.11 -1.98 -7.90
C ALA A 247 18.99 -3.03 -7.83
N LEU A 248 18.75 -3.71 -8.95
CA LEU A 248 17.82 -4.83 -9.05
C LEU A 248 18.44 -6.11 -8.45
N ASN A 249 17.61 -7.14 -8.22
CA ASN A 249 18.01 -8.39 -7.56
C ASN A 249 18.72 -8.16 -6.22
N THR A 250 18.34 -7.09 -5.51
CA THR A 250 18.95 -6.65 -4.25
C THR A 250 17.92 -6.71 -3.14
N MET A 251 18.03 -7.72 -2.31
CA MET A 251 17.13 -7.95 -1.16
C MET A 251 17.79 -7.47 0.12
N VAL A 252 17.10 -6.62 0.87
CA VAL A 252 17.48 -6.28 2.23
C VAL A 252 17.24 -7.49 3.14
N SER A 253 18.25 -7.87 3.91
CA SER A 253 18.23 -9.04 4.81
C SER A 253 18.37 -8.68 6.28
N GLY A 254 18.72 -7.44 6.61
CA GLY A 254 18.87 -6.96 7.99
C GLY A 254 19.35 -5.51 8.06
N MET A 255 19.30 -4.96 9.26
CA MET A 255 19.80 -3.61 9.57
C MET A 255 20.57 -3.62 10.86
N ASP A 256 21.65 -2.84 10.94
CA ASP A 256 22.34 -2.56 12.19
C ASP A 256 21.86 -1.23 12.74
N ILE A 257 21.56 -1.22 14.05
CA ILE A 257 20.97 -0.05 14.72
C ILE A 257 21.84 0.31 15.90
N GLU A 258 22.32 1.53 15.95
CA GLU A 258 23.09 2.09 17.07
C GLU A 258 22.46 3.42 17.49
N ASN A 259 22.24 3.60 18.79
CA ASN A 259 21.67 4.83 19.35
C ASN A 259 20.36 5.27 18.64
N SER A 260 19.46 4.33 18.36
CA SER A 260 18.20 4.54 17.65
C SER A 260 18.35 5.08 16.21
N ARG A 261 19.49 4.81 15.57
CA ARG A 261 19.77 5.17 14.17
C ARG A 261 20.17 3.92 13.41
N ILE A 262 19.70 3.78 12.18
CA ILE A 262 20.18 2.75 11.25
C ILE A 262 21.57 3.17 10.80
N THR A 263 22.58 2.32 11.08
CA THR A 263 23.98 2.57 10.72
C THR A 263 24.44 1.73 9.53
N ALA A 264 23.75 0.60 9.29
CA ALA A 264 24.01 -0.23 8.12
C ALA A 264 22.73 -0.96 7.65
N VAL A 265 22.65 -1.20 6.36
CA VAL A 265 21.61 -2.01 5.71
C VAL A 265 22.27 -3.16 4.97
N LYS A 266 22.02 -4.40 5.41
CA LYS A 266 22.60 -5.63 4.85
C LYS A 266 21.77 -6.12 3.68
N THR A 267 22.43 -6.46 2.59
CA THR A 267 21.80 -7.01 1.39
C THR A 267 22.56 -8.27 0.91
N ASN A 268 21.97 -9.00 -0.04
CA ASN A 268 22.69 -10.08 -0.76
C ASN A 268 23.81 -9.56 -1.67
N ARG A 269 24.02 -8.23 -1.78
CA ARG A 269 25.02 -7.60 -2.66
C ARG A 269 26.00 -6.70 -1.92
N GLY A 270 26.13 -6.87 -0.62
CA GLY A 270 26.99 -6.09 0.28
C GLY A 270 26.21 -5.28 1.32
N THR A 271 26.94 -4.54 2.13
CA THR A 271 26.41 -3.71 3.21
C THR A 271 26.46 -2.23 2.80
N LEU A 272 25.34 -1.54 2.95
CA LEU A 272 25.15 -0.12 2.64
C LEU A 272 25.13 0.70 3.92
N HIS A 273 25.61 1.95 3.85
CA HIS A 273 25.64 2.89 4.98
C HIS A 273 24.88 4.18 4.65
N PRO A 274 23.55 4.13 4.45
CA PRO A 274 22.74 5.29 4.06
C PRO A 274 22.57 6.27 5.22
N THR A 275 22.41 7.57 4.89
CA THR A 275 22.02 8.58 5.88
C THR A 275 20.54 8.46 6.24
N ILE A 276 19.67 8.20 5.24
CA ILE A 276 18.23 8.04 5.38
C ILE A 276 17.79 6.74 4.70
N VAL A 277 16.91 5.99 5.35
CA VAL A 277 16.26 4.81 4.76
C VAL A 277 14.78 5.09 4.58
N VAL A 278 14.26 4.89 3.37
CA VAL A 278 12.83 5.02 3.04
C VAL A 278 12.27 3.64 2.72
N ASN A 279 11.35 3.18 3.56
CA ASN A 279 10.71 1.88 3.39
C ASN A 279 9.53 1.98 2.41
N CYS A 280 9.72 1.50 1.19
CA CYS A 280 8.72 1.40 0.12
C CYS A 280 8.45 -0.07 -0.28
N ALA A 281 8.65 -1.02 0.63
CA ALA A 281 8.62 -2.46 0.36
C ALA A 281 7.19 -3.04 0.14
N GLY A 282 6.15 -2.22 0.08
CA GLY A 282 4.78 -2.63 -0.21
C GLY A 282 4.24 -3.62 0.82
N VAL A 283 3.90 -4.84 0.38
CA VAL A 283 3.39 -5.90 1.28
C VAL A 283 4.42 -6.46 2.24
N TYR A 284 5.68 -6.06 2.14
CA TYR A 284 6.76 -6.43 3.05
C TYR A 284 7.24 -5.26 3.92
N THR A 285 6.46 -4.19 3.98
CA THR A 285 6.80 -2.99 4.76
C THR A 285 6.96 -3.31 6.25
N ASP A 286 6.14 -4.20 6.78
CA ASP A 286 6.23 -4.72 8.15
C ASP A 286 7.53 -5.48 8.40
N VAL A 287 7.96 -6.32 7.47
CA VAL A 287 9.21 -7.07 7.56
C VAL A 287 10.43 -6.14 7.60
N ILE A 288 10.43 -5.11 6.76
CA ILE A 288 11.50 -4.11 6.73
C ILE A 288 11.50 -3.26 8.00
N ALA A 289 10.34 -2.90 8.51
CA ALA A 289 10.23 -2.14 9.75
C ALA A 289 10.66 -2.97 10.97
N ASP A 290 10.35 -4.26 11.00
CA ASP A 290 10.82 -5.19 12.03
C ASP A 290 12.36 -5.28 12.08
N MET A 291 13.02 -5.25 10.90
CA MET A 291 14.50 -5.17 10.83
C MET A 291 15.03 -3.86 11.42
N ALA A 292 14.26 -2.78 11.38
CA ALA A 292 14.58 -1.50 12.02
C ALA A 292 14.16 -1.43 13.50
N GLY A 293 13.60 -2.51 14.06
CA GLY A 293 13.12 -2.57 15.45
C GLY A 293 11.77 -1.89 15.67
N ASP A 294 11.05 -1.50 14.60
CA ASP A 294 9.72 -0.90 14.69
C ASP A 294 8.64 -1.93 14.32
N ARG A 295 7.78 -2.25 15.28
CA ARG A 295 6.63 -3.16 15.13
C ARG A 295 5.32 -2.52 15.55
N THR A 296 5.24 -1.19 15.48
CA THR A 296 4.10 -0.44 16.06
C THR A 296 2.98 -0.11 15.08
N PHE A 297 2.96 -0.69 13.88
CA PHE A 297 1.95 -0.37 12.86
C PHE A 297 1.29 -1.61 12.26
#